data_3ef4422c39161a604583449a5c02e763
#
_entry.id   3ef4422c39161a604583449a5c02e763
#
_cell.length_a   1.000
_cell.length_b   1.000
_cell.length_c   1.000
_cell.angle_alpha   90.00
_cell.angle_beta   90.00
_cell.angle_gamma   90.00
#
_symmetry.space_group_name_H-M   'P 1'
#
loop_
_entity.id
_entity.type
_entity.pdbx_description
1 polymer ?
#
loop_
_entity_poly.entity_id
_entity_poly.type
_entity_poly.pdbx_seq_one_letter_code
_entity_poly.pdbx_strand_id
1 'polypeptide(L)'
;HLPELHAIFKKRMEEILASHGEFERVIGNYDTPQGAKAFIGALAELFRGEFGWDIGPENIALTNGSQNAFFSLFNLFAGKFDGAIQKQILLPLAPEYIGYSEVGLESNFFRSARPDIEILNNRLFKYRVDFGQLNVDDRVGAVCFSRPTNPTGNVVTDQEVSRLRDLAN
;
A
#
# COMPACT_ATOMS: atom_id res chain seq x y z
N HIS A 1 -22.52 -9.11 5.46
CA HIS A 1 -23.14 -8.76 6.75
C HIS A 1 -22.57 -9.68 7.85
N LEU A 2 -21.88 -9.11 8.85
CA LEU A 2 -21.23 -9.85 9.93
C LEU A 2 -21.81 -9.37 11.27
N PRO A 3 -22.91 -10.00 11.77
CA PRO A 3 -23.61 -9.57 12.98
C PRO A 3 -22.70 -9.48 14.22
N GLU A 4 -21.73 -10.40 14.33
CA GLU A 4 -20.76 -10.44 15.43
C GLU A 4 -19.88 -9.19 15.48
N LEU A 5 -19.39 -8.74 14.30
CA LEU A 5 -18.63 -7.50 14.22
C LEU A 5 -19.48 -6.27 14.58
N HIS A 6 -20.76 -6.25 14.15
CA HIS A 6 -21.67 -5.18 14.53
C HIS A 6 -21.88 -5.11 16.04
N ALA A 7 -21.97 -6.25 16.71
CA ALA A 7 -22.11 -6.31 18.17
C ALA A 7 -20.86 -5.73 18.87
N ILE A 8 -19.66 -6.06 18.36
CA ILE A 8 -18.39 -5.54 18.88
C ILE A 8 -18.31 -4.01 18.69
N PHE A 9 -18.61 -3.50 17.49
CA PHE A 9 -18.61 -2.06 17.23
C PHE A 9 -19.64 -1.32 18.08
N LYS A 10 -20.86 -1.86 18.21
CA LYS A 10 -21.89 -1.28 19.05
C LYS A 10 -21.44 -1.17 20.49
N LYS A 11 -20.91 -2.25 21.05
CA LYS A 11 -20.38 -2.26 22.41
C LYS A 11 -19.28 -1.22 22.59
N ARG A 12 -18.34 -1.12 21.64
CA ARG A 12 -17.28 -0.11 21.72
C ARG A 12 -17.80 1.33 21.65
N MET A 13 -18.82 1.59 20.84
CA MET A 13 -19.47 2.91 20.81
C MET A 13 -20.15 3.23 22.14
N GLU A 14 -20.85 2.28 22.77
CA GLU A 14 -21.46 2.46 24.08
C GLU A 14 -20.40 2.74 25.17
N GLU A 15 -19.25 2.07 25.14
CA GLU A 15 -18.11 2.34 26.04
C GLU A 15 -17.56 3.75 25.85
N ILE A 16 -17.36 4.21 24.62
CA ILE A 16 -16.89 5.56 24.29
C ILE A 16 -17.85 6.61 24.85
N LEU A 17 -19.16 6.43 24.64
CA LEU A 17 -20.18 7.35 25.12
C LEU A 17 -20.28 7.39 26.65
N ALA A 18 -20.00 6.27 27.32
CA ALA A 18 -20.03 6.18 28.79
C ALA A 18 -18.75 6.71 29.45
N SER A 19 -17.65 6.80 28.71
CA SER A 19 -16.35 7.19 29.25
C SER A 19 -16.16 8.71 29.20
N HIS A 20 -15.92 9.34 30.34
CA HIS A 20 -15.68 10.77 30.40
C HIS A 20 -14.44 11.18 29.60
N GLY A 21 -14.62 12.11 28.67
CA GLY A 21 -13.56 12.64 27.78
C GLY A 21 -13.21 11.78 26.57
N GLU A 22 -13.66 10.51 26.48
CA GLU A 22 -13.41 9.69 25.29
C GLU A 22 -14.27 10.15 24.10
N PHE A 23 -15.52 10.47 24.34
CA PHE A 23 -16.40 10.98 23.31
C PHE A 23 -15.88 12.30 22.73
N GLU A 24 -15.55 13.27 23.59
CA GLU A 24 -14.99 14.56 23.20
C GLU A 24 -13.67 14.39 22.45
N ARG A 25 -12.84 13.44 22.86
CA ARG A 25 -11.60 13.12 22.16
C ARG A 25 -11.86 12.63 20.74
N VAL A 26 -12.84 11.76 20.55
CA VAL A 26 -13.15 11.17 19.24
C VAL A 26 -13.72 12.20 18.27
N ILE A 27 -14.56 13.15 18.75
CA ILE A 27 -15.27 14.08 17.88
C ILE A 27 -14.62 15.48 17.79
N GLY A 28 -13.77 15.85 18.75
CA GLY A 28 -13.33 17.24 18.91
C GLY A 28 -11.82 17.45 18.96
N ASN A 29 -11.01 16.40 19.15
CA ASN A 29 -9.57 16.53 19.26
C ASN A 29 -8.87 16.04 17.98
N TYR A 30 -7.81 16.75 17.59
CA TYR A 30 -6.89 16.26 16.58
C TYR A 30 -5.94 15.23 17.16
N ASP A 31 -5.73 14.14 16.44
CA ASP A 31 -4.62 13.23 16.71
C ASP A 31 -3.28 13.83 16.20
N THR A 32 -2.19 13.17 16.50
CA THR A 32 -0.88 13.55 15.93
C THR A 32 -0.86 13.34 14.41
N PRO A 33 0.05 13.99 13.67
CA PRO A 33 0.20 13.74 12.22
C PRO A 33 0.42 12.27 11.86
N GLN A 34 0.99 11.49 12.77
CA GLN A 34 1.16 10.04 12.62
C GLN A 34 -0.17 9.28 12.74
N GLY A 35 -1.15 9.83 13.46
CA GLY A 35 -2.46 9.25 13.73
C GLY A 35 -2.70 8.95 15.22
N ALA A 36 -3.79 8.24 15.50
CA ALA A 36 -4.22 7.89 16.85
C ALA A 36 -3.25 6.90 17.50
N LYS A 37 -2.52 7.35 18.53
CA LYS A 37 -1.46 6.56 19.20
C LYS A 37 -1.94 5.21 19.72
N ALA A 38 -3.16 5.17 20.30
CA ALA A 38 -3.73 3.92 20.81
C ALA A 38 -3.96 2.89 19.68
N PHE A 39 -4.45 3.35 18.53
CA PHE A 39 -4.66 2.48 17.38
C PHE A 39 -3.34 2.01 16.76
N ILE A 40 -2.36 2.90 16.63
CA ILE A 40 -1.01 2.57 16.15
C ILE A 40 -0.36 1.51 17.05
N GLY A 41 -0.45 1.69 18.39
CA GLY A 41 0.05 0.70 19.34
C GLY A 41 -0.61 -0.68 19.18
N ALA A 42 -1.94 -0.72 19.09
CA ALA A 42 -2.68 -1.94 18.86
C ALA A 42 -2.33 -2.65 17.54
N LEU A 43 -2.11 -1.87 16.45
CA LEU A 43 -1.65 -2.42 15.18
C LEU A 43 -0.24 -3.01 15.29
N ALA A 44 0.69 -2.33 15.96
CA ALA A 44 2.04 -2.84 16.17
C ALA A 44 2.02 -4.16 16.96
N GLU A 45 1.21 -4.25 18.01
CA GLU A 45 1.01 -5.49 18.78
C GLU A 45 0.42 -6.61 17.92
N LEU A 46 -0.61 -6.32 17.15
CA LEU A 46 -1.23 -7.27 16.22
C LEU A 46 -0.21 -7.83 15.23
N PHE A 47 0.55 -6.97 14.57
CA PHE A 47 1.51 -7.40 13.55
C PHE A 47 2.67 -8.21 14.14
N ARG A 48 3.13 -7.85 15.33
CA ARG A 48 4.12 -8.66 16.05
C ARG A 48 3.57 -10.01 16.46
N GLY A 49 2.36 -10.03 17.02
CA GLY A 49 1.73 -11.26 17.54
C GLY A 49 1.33 -12.24 16.44
N GLU A 50 0.69 -11.76 15.37
CA GLU A 50 0.15 -12.62 14.32
C GLU A 50 1.17 -12.97 13.23
N PHE A 51 2.09 -12.05 12.91
CA PHE A 51 3.01 -12.22 11.79
C PHE A 51 4.48 -12.30 12.19
N GLY A 52 4.81 -12.06 13.44
CA GLY A 52 6.20 -12.06 13.93
C GLY A 52 7.04 -10.91 13.33
N TRP A 53 6.41 -9.82 12.91
CA TRP A 53 7.13 -8.70 12.33
C TRP A 53 7.85 -7.89 13.41
N ASP A 54 9.10 -7.56 13.15
CA ASP A 54 9.91 -6.69 14.02
C ASP A 54 9.61 -5.22 13.72
N ILE A 55 8.44 -4.76 14.16
CA ILE A 55 7.98 -3.38 13.99
C ILE A 55 7.43 -2.83 15.31
N GLY A 56 7.58 -1.50 15.49
CA GLY A 56 7.00 -0.76 16.60
C GLY A 56 6.05 0.34 16.12
N PRO A 57 5.44 1.09 17.02
CA PRO A 57 4.58 2.23 16.70
C PRO A 57 5.25 3.26 15.77
N GLU A 58 6.57 3.42 15.85
CA GLU A 58 7.37 4.32 15.03
C GLU A 58 7.39 3.96 13.55
N ASN A 59 7.08 2.70 13.22
CA ASN A 59 7.02 2.19 11.84
C ASN A 59 5.64 2.34 11.19
N ILE A 60 4.64 2.85 11.91
CA ILE A 60 3.25 2.90 11.48
C ILE A 60 2.77 4.35 11.44
N ALA A 61 2.26 4.77 10.30
CA ALA A 61 1.53 6.02 10.14
C ALA A 61 0.14 5.76 9.54
N LEU A 62 -0.86 6.49 10.01
CA LEU A 62 -2.23 6.36 9.53
C LEU A 62 -2.53 7.45 8.51
N THR A 63 -3.28 7.08 7.50
CA THR A 63 -3.80 8.03 6.52
C THR A 63 -5.31 7.87 6.37
N ASN A 64 -5.95 8.84 5.74
CA ASN A 64 -7.37 8.75 5.43
C ASN A 64 -7.61 7.84 4.21
N GLY A 65 -7.34 6.56 4.41
CA GLY A 65 -7.42 5.51 3.39
C GLY A 65 -6.15 5.34 2.56
N SER A 66 -6.03 4.19 1.88
CA SER A 66 -4.85 3.81 1.09
C SER A 66 -4.54 4.75 -0.08
N GLN A 67 -5.56 5.38 -0.68
CA GLN A 67 -5.34 6.37 -1.74
C GLN A 67 -4.51 7.57 -1.27
N ASN A 68 -4.76 8.07 -0.05
CA ASN A 68 -3.95 9.15 0.52
C ASN A 68 -2.53 8.69 0.84
N ALA A 69 -2.36 7.43 1.29
CA ALA A 69 -1.04 6.85 1.49
C ALA A 69 -0.27 6.79 0.16
N PHE A 70 -0.89 6.28 -0.90
CA PHE A 70 -0.27 6.21 -2.22
C PHE A 70 0.00 7.59 -2.82
N PHE A 71 -0.92 8.54 -2.67
CA PHE A 71 -0.66 9.92 -3.07
C PHE A 71 0.62 10.46 -2.42
N SER A 72 0.74 10.31 -1.11
CA SER A 72 1.91 10.80 -0.38
C SER A 72 3.19 10.07 -0.78
N LEU A 73 3.17 8.72 -0.79
CA LEU A 73 4.35 7.92 -1.12
C LEU A 73 4.79 8.11 -2.57
N PHE A 74 3.87 8.09 -3.52
CA PHE A 74 4.24 8.21 -4.92
C PHE A 74 4.84 9.57 -5.22
N ASN A 75 4.26 10.67 -4.70
CA ASN A 75 4.79 12.01 -4.91
C ASN A 75 6.06 12.29 -4.08
N LEU A 76 6.38 11.46 -3.08
CA LEU A 76 7.67 11.48 -2.40
C LEU A 76 8.79 10.88 -3.24
N PHE A 77 8.50 9.83 -4.02
CA PHE A 77 9.49 9.08 -4.77
C PHE A 77 9.50 9.35 -6.28
N ALA A 78 8.47 10.00 -6.82
CA ALA A 78 8.36 10.31 -8.24
C ALA A 78 7.97 11.77 -8.49
N GLY A 79 8.24 12.25 -9.71
CA GLY A 79 8.08 13.64 -10.10
C GLY A 79 9.41 14.32 -10.39
N LYS A 80 9.38 15.63 -10.50
CA LYS A 80 10.58 16.47 -10.73
C LYS A 80 11.04 17.05 -9.40
N PHE A 81 12.32 16.88 -9.09
CA PHE A 81 12.95 17.41 -7.90
C PHE A 81 14.13 18.33 -8.32
N ASP A 82 14.08 19.61 -7.95
CA ASP A 82 15.17 20.60 -8.05
C ASP A 82 16.00 20.55 -9.36
N GLY A 83 15.33 20.46 -10.51
CA GLY A 83 15.99 20.45 -11.82
C GLY A 83 16.61 19.11 -12.22
N ALA A 84 16.45 18.09 -11.41
CA ALA A 84 16.91 16.74 -11.70
C ALA A 84 16.03 16.01 -12.73
N ILE A 85 16.46 14.81 -13.11
CA ILE A 85 15.70 13.90 -13.99
C ILE A 85 14.36 13.58 -13.34
N GLN A 86 13.28 13.61 -14.14
CA GLN A 86 11.98 13.20 -13.67
C GLN A 86 11.98 11.73 -13.25
N LYS A 87 11.65 11.47 -11.99
CA LYS A 87 11.47 10.12 -11.44
C LYS A 87 10.08 9.59 -11.74
N GLN A 88 9.96 8.28 -11.86
CA GLN A 88 8.73 7.56 -12.14
C GLN A 88 8.52 6.40 -11.17
N ILE A 89 7.26 6.04 -10.94
CA ILE A 89 6.90 4.79 -10.26
C ILE A 89 6.90 3.66 -11.30
N LEU A 90 7.68 2.63 -11.06
CA LEU A 90 7.70 1.43 -11.90
C LEU A 90 6.65 0.43 -11.42
N LEU A 91 5.72 0.08 -12.30
CA LEU A 91 4.78 -1.03 -12.13
C LEU A 91 5.37 -2.24 -12.88
N PRO A 92 5.89 -3.25 -12.18
CA PRO A 92 6.67 -4.33 -12.81
C PRO A 92 5.84 -5.25 -13.69
N LEU A 93 4.53 -5.18 -13.56
CA LEU A 93 3.58 -5.85 -14.46
C LEU A 93 2.27 -5.05 -14.53
N ALA A 94 1.61 -5.10 -15.68
CA ALA A 94 0.28 -4.54 -15.89
C ALA A 94 -0.69 -5.67 -16.29
N PRO A 95 -2.01 -5.54 -16.01
CA PRO A 95 -2.67 -4.40 -15.38
C PRO A 95 -2.47 -4.33 -13.87
N GLU A 96 -2.44 -3.11 -13.35
CA GLU A 96 -2.43 -2.77 -11.92
C GLU A 96 -3.67 -1.94 -11.56
N TYR A 97 -3.81 -1.60 -10.29
CA TYR A 97 -4.98 -0.87 -9.78
C TYR A 97 -5.12 0.50 -10.45
N ILE A 98 -6.26 0.70 -11.11
CA ILE A 98 -6.53 1.90 -11.92
C ILE A 98 -6.49 3.20 -11.09
N GLY A 99 -6.81 3.14 -9.80
CA GLY A 99 -6.77 4.30 -8.92
C GLY A 99 -5.38 4.91 -8.74
N TYR A 100 -4.32 4.21 -9.13
CA TYR A 100 -2.97 4.78 -9.13
C TYR A 100 -2.78 5.89 -10.18
N SER A 101 -3.49 5.82 -11.29
CA SER A 101 -3.35 6.78 -12.39
C SER A 101 -3.63 8.23 -12.00
N GLU A 102 -4.41 8.45 -10.93
CA GLU A 102 -4.89 9.77 -10.51
C GLU A 102 -4.09 10.37 -9.33
N VAL A 103 -3.10 9.66 -8.78
CA VAL A 103 -2.37 10.12 -7.59
C VAL A 103 -1.09 10.90 -7.89
N GLY A 104 -0.64 10.98 -9.15
CA GLY A 104 0.54 11.73 -9.55
C GLY A 104 0.24 13.21 -9.75
N LEU A 105 1.09 14.10 -9.22
CA LEU A 105 1.02 15.54 -9.45
C LEU A 105 1.60 15.96 -10.81
N GLU A 106 2.39 15.09 -11.44
CA GLU A 106 3.05 15.33 -12.71
C GLU A 106 2.54 14.39 -13.80
N SER A 107 2.63 14.81 -15.05
CA SER A 107 2.41 13.93 -16.19
C SER A 107 3.53 12.89 -16.32
N ASN A 108 3.28 11.79 -17.02
CA ASN A 108 4.27 10.74 -17.24
C ASN A 108 4.88 10.18 -15.94
N PHE A 109 4.01 9.97 -14.96
CA PHE A 109 4.38 9.63 -13.59
C PHE A 109 4.68 8.15 -13.39
N PHE A 110 4.09 7.30 -14.22
CA PHE A 110 4.23 5.85 -14.15
C PHE A 110 4.94 5.28 -15.36
N ARG A 111 5.67 4.20 -15.11
CA ARG A 111 6.22 3.31 -16.13
C ARG A 111 5.73 1.90 -15.81
N SER A 112 5.29 1.16 -16.82
CA SER A 112 4.85 -0.23 -16.63
C SER A 112 5.51 -1.17 -17.63
N ALA A 113 5.65 -2.43 -17.24
CA ALA A 113 6.05 -3.51 -18.12
C ALA A 113 4.86 -4.42 -18.44
N ARG A 114 4.87 -5.03 -19.63
CA ARG A 114 3.91 -6.08 -19.94
C ARG A 114 4.32 -7.35 -19.23
N PRO A 115 3.37 -8.11 -18.66
CA PRO A 115 3.69 -9.39 -18.05
C PRO A 115 3.93 -10.46 -19.12
N ASP A 116 4.72 -11.47 -18.75
CA ASP A 116 4.64 -12.77 -19.40
C ASP A 116 3.33 -13.45 -19.01
N ILE A 117 2.70 -14.15 -19.97
CA ILE A 117 1.45 -14.89 -19.74
C ILE A 117 1.77 -16.39 -19.71
N GLU A 118 1.79 -16.93 -18.50
CA GLU A 118 1.94 -18.38 -18.30
C GLU A 118 0.59 -19.07 -18.41
N ILE A 119 0.40 -19.89 -19.43
CA ILE A 119 -0.80 -20.71 -19.60
C ILE A 119 -0.68 -21.96 -18.73
N LEU A 120 -1.52 -22.09 -17.72
CA LEU A 120 -1.54 -23.23 -16.80
C LEU A 120 -2.36 -24.41 -17.37
N ASN A 121 -3.48 -24.10 -18.03
CA ASN A 121 -4.34 -25.04 -18.74
C ASN A 121 -5.28 -24.26 -19.67
N ASN A 122 -6.19 -24.96 -20.35
CA ASN A 122 -7.10 -24.36 -21.34
C ASN A 122 -7.99 -23.22 -20.84
N ARG A 123 -8.05 -22.98 -19.52
CA ARG A 123 -8.94 -21.98 -18.92
C ARG A 123 -8.25 -21.06 -17.91
N LEU A 124 -7.01 -21.37 -17.54
CA LEU A 124 -6.29 -20.66 -16.49
C LEU A 124 -4.94 -20.17 -17.00
N PHE A 125 -4.59 -18.97 -16.60
CA PHE A 125 -3.27 -18.38 -16.85
C PHE A 125 -2.83 -17.57 -15.63
N LYS A 126 -1.55 -17.25 -15.61
CA LYS A 126 -0.93 -16.36 -14.63
C LYS A 126 -0.17 -15.27 -15.35
N TYR A 127 -0.20 -14.07 -14.78
CA TYR A 127 0.75 -13.03 -15.14
C TYR A 127 2.05 -13.22 -14.35
N ARG A 128 3.18 -13.18 -15.06
CA ARG A 128 4.53 -13.24 -14.50
C ARG A 128 5.28 -11.97 -14.80
N VAL A 129 6.15 -11.58 -13.88
CA VAL A 129 7.04 -10.43 -14.12
C VAL A 129 8.05 -10.80 -15.21
N ASP A 130 8.00 -10.10 -16.35
CA ASP A 130 9.02 -10.22 -17.39
C ASP A 130 10.25 -9.40 -17.01
N PHE A 131 11.16 -10.01 -16.31
CA PHE A 131 12.40 -9.37 -15.86
C PHE A 131 13.33 -8.96 -17.01
N GLY A 132 13.15 -9.52 -18.20
CA GLY A 132 13.92 -9.15 -19.39
C GLY A 132 13.48 -7.80 -19.98
N GLN A 133 12.23 -7.41 -19.74
CA GLN A 133 11.66 -6.14 -20.18
C GLN A 133 11.65 -5.07 -19.10
N LEU A 134 11.96 -5.41 -17.85
CA LEU A 134 12.08 -4.42 -16.79
C LEU A 134 13.32 -3.57 -17.00
N ASN A 135 13.11 -2.30 -17.34
CA ASN A 135 14.18 -1.33 -17.39
C ASN A 135 14.19 -0.52 -16.08
N VAL A 136 15.12 -0.84 -15.19
CA VAL A 136 15.37 -0.12 -13.93
C VAL A 136 16.59 0.77 -14.15
N ASP A 137 16.34 2.06 -14.35
CA ASP A 137 17.35 3.08 -14.55
C ASP A 137 17.20 4.19 -13.48
N ASP A 138 18.03 5.22 -13.55
CA ASP A 138 18.04 6.36 -12.62
C ASP A 138 16.73 7.16 -12.60
N ARG A 139 15.82 6.91 -13.53
CA ARG A 139 14.49 7.51 -13.56
C ARG A 139 13.45 6.71 -12.75
N VAL A 140 13.78 5.55 -12.22
CA VAL A 140 12.89 4.81 -11.32
C VAL A 140 13.08 5.35 -9.91
N GLY A 141 12.01 5.93 -9.34
CA GLY A 141 12.02 6.42 -7.97
C GLY A 141 11.54 5.37 -6.97
N ALA A 142 10.59 4.53 -7.39
CA ALA A 142 10.12 3.39 -6.60
C ALA A 142 9.52 2.31 -7.49
N VAL A 143 9.45 1.08 -6.97
CA VAL A 143 8.72 -0.05 -7.57
C VAL A 143 7.45 -0.28 -6.75
N CYS A 144 6.32 -0.38 -7.43
CA CYS A 144 5.04 -0.64 -6.78
C CYS A 144 4.31 -1.79 -7.47
N PHE A 145 3.73 -2.68 -6.67
CA PHE A 145 2.84 -3.74 -7.14
C PHE A 145 1.89 -4.17 -6.04
N SER A 146 0.72 -4.66 -6.43
CA SER A 146 -0.29 -5.19 -5.51
C SER A 146 -0.20 -6.71 -5.44
N ARG A 147 -0.44 -7.29 -4.25
CA ARG A 147 -0.39 -8.74 -4.04
C ARG A 147 -1.48 -9.19 -3.05
N PRO A 148 -2.61 -9.73 -3.55
CA PRO A 148 -2.98 -9.95 -4.96
C PRO A 148 -3.23 -8.64 -5.70
N THR A 149 -3.05 -8.68 -7.02
CA THR A 149 -3.28 -7.52 -7.89
C THR A 149 -4.78 -7.27 -8.11
N ASN A 150 -5.21 -6.03 -8.03
CA ASN A 150 -6.53 -5.60 -8.46
C ASN A 150 -6.42 -5.01 -9.89
N PRO A 151 -7.16 -5.48 -10.92
CA PRO A 151 -8.38 -6.31 -10.83
C PRO A 151 -8.15 -7.81 -11.06
N THR A 152 -6.96 -8.27 -11.37
CA THR A 152 -6.71 -9.62 -11.89
C THR A 152 -6.73 -10.73 -10.85
N GLY A 153 -6.56 -10.39 -9.57
CA GLY A 153 -6.35 -11.37 -8.50
C GLY A 153 -5.01 -12.12 -8.62
N ASN A 154 -4.11 -11.66 -9.51
CA ASN A 154 -2.80 -12.30 -9.69
C ASN A 154 -1.94 -12.15 -8.44
N VAL A 155 -1.26 -13.21 -8.06
CA VAL A 155 -0.33 -13.20 -6.93
C VAL A 155 1.09 -13.31 -7.46
N VAL A 156 1.85 -12.23 -7.34
CA VAL A 156 3.30 -12.22 -7.58
C VAL A 156 3.96 -13.20 -6.59
N THR A 157 4.82 -14.08 -7.08
CA THR A 157 5.46 -15.11 -6.25
C THR A 157 6.51 -14.53 -5.31
N ASP A 158 6.86 -15.25 -4.24
CA ASP A 158 7.92 -14.84 -3.32
C ASP A 158 9.28 -14.69 -4.03
N GLN A 159 9.54 -15.54 -5.03
CA GLN A 159 10.74 -15.46 -5.85
C GLN A 159 10.77 -14.18 -6.69
N GLU A 160 9.64 -13.81 -7.30
CA GLU A 160 9.53 -12.56 -8.06
C GLU A 160 9.69 -11.35 -7.13
N VAL A 161 9.07 -11.38 -5.95
CA VAL A 161 9.23 -10.33 -4.92
C VAL A 161 10.69 -10.17 -4.52
N SER A 162 11.40 -11.27 -4.26
CA SER A 162 12.82 -11.23 -3.91
C SER A 162 13.66 -10.61 -5.02
N ARG A 163 13.41 -10.99 -6.29
CA ARG A 163 14.12 -10.40 -7.43
C ARG A 163 13.80 -8.91 -7.63
N LEU A 164 12.55 -8.50 -7.42
CA LEU A 164 12.16 -7.07 -7.48
C LEU A 164 12.87 -6.26 -6.39
N ARG A 165 12.96 -6.79 -5.17
CA ARG A 165 13.71 -6.17 -4.07
C ARG A 165 15.19 -6.02 -4.43
N ASP A 166 15.79 -7.05 -5.01
CA ASP A 166 17.21 -7.04 -5.37
C ASP A 166 17.53 -6.05 -6.51
N LEU A 167 16.54 -5.75 -7.37
CA LEU A 167 16.64 -4.71 -8.40
C LEU A 167 16.50 -3.29 -7.84
N ALA A 168 15.86 -3.12 -6.68
CA ALA A 168 15.62 -1.83 -6.04
C ALA A 168 16.80 -1.39 -5.13
N ASN A 169 17.77 -2.27 -4.87
CA ASN A 169 18.98 -2.01 -4.08
C ASN A 169 20.19 -1.79 -4.97
#